data_80138c4c371353c64e5b7e001c36f5fd
#
_entry.id   80138c4c371353c64e5b7e001c36f5fd
#
_cell.length_a   1.000
_cell.length_b   1.000
_cell.length_c   1.000
_cell.angle_alpha   90.00
_cell.angle_beta   90.00
_cell.angle_gamma   90.00
#
_symmetry.space_group_name_H-M   'P 1'
#
loop_
_entity.id
_entity.type
_entity.pdbx_description
1 polymer ?
#
loop_
_entity_poly.entity_id
_entity_poly.type
_entity_poly.pdbx_seq_one_letter_code
_entity_poly.pdbx_strand_id
1 'polypeptide(L)'
;MINGMKELYDYREMIASLIKRELRGKYKASVLGFLWTLMNPLLQMLVYILVFSFILKSGIENFPIFLFVGLVPWNFFSISVTSGATCVVNQENLIKKIYFPRIILPVSYVTSMFINMLLTFIVIFVVLIFSGYGLNFAALLFLPIVMIIEYILALGICMLTSALAVYFRDLEYIMGIITMAWMYLTPILYTADIVPDSIK
;
A
#
# COMPACT_ATOMS: atom_id res chain seq x y z
N MET A 1 0.14 26.23 4.94
CA MET A 1 0.39 25.27 3.82
C MET A 1 1.68 25.54 3.07
N ILE A 2 1.98 26.78 2.67
CA ILE A 2 3.21 27.12 1.92
C ILE A 2 4.50 26.79 2.71
N ASN A 3 4.52 27.00 4.02
CA ASN A 3 5.66 26.66 4.87
C ASN A 3 5.94 25.14 4.93
N GLY A 4 4.91 24.30 4.96
CA GLY A 4 5.09 22.85 5.03
C GLY A 4 5.70 22.24 3.75
N MET A 5 5.35 22.74 2.56
CA MET A 5 5.95 22.30 1.30
C MET A 5 7.42 22.73 1.21
N LYS A 6 7.74 23.92 1.69
CA LYS A 6 9.12 24.43 1.74
C LYS A 6 9.95 23.58 2.72
N GLU A 7 9.42 23.26 3.89
CA GLU A 7 10.07 22.36 4.85
C GLU A 7 10.35 20.97 4.25
N LEU A 8 9.38 20.38 3.55
CA LEU A 8 9.58 19.08 2.88
C LEU A 8 10.70 19.16 1.82
N TYR A 9 10.78 20.27 1.10
CA TYR A 9 11.85 20.46 0.10
C TYR A 9 13.22 20.63 0.75
N ASP A 10 13.31 21.40 1.82
CA ASP A 10 14.57 21.63 2.56
C ASP A 10 15.12 20.33 3.18
N TYR A 11 14.22 19.41 3.61
CA TYR A 11 14.58 18.12 4.19
C TYR A 11 14.54 16.96 3.19
N ARG A 12 14.53 17.19 1.87
CA ARG A 12 14.42 16.15 0.82
C ARG A 12 15.47 15.05 0.92
N GLU A 13 16.71 15.39 1.32
CA GLU A 13 17.79 14.41 1.48
C GLU A 13 17.55 13.47 2.67
N MET A 14 17.00 14.00 3.76
CA MET A 14 16.57 13.22 4.91
C MET A 14 15.41 12.29 4.53
N ILE A 15 14.41 12.77 3.81
CA ILE A 15 13.28 11.97 3.31
C ILE A 15 13.82 10.83 2.43
N ALA A 16 14.70 11.11 1.47
CA ALA A 16 15.31 10.11 0.61
C ALA A 16 16.11 9.05 1.41
N SER A 17 16.84 9.49 2.44
CA SER A 17 17.58 8.58 3.33
C SER A 17 16.65 7.68 4.13
N LEU A 18 15.55 8.23 4.68
CA LEU A 18 14.54 7.47 5.40
C LEU A 18 13.83 6.45 4.49
N ILE A 19 13.45 6.85 3.28
CA ILE A 19 12.87 5.94 2.27
C ILE A 19 13.83 4.79 1.98
N LYS A 20 15.10 5.07 1.70
CA LYS A 20 16.11 4.04 1.45
C LYS A 20 16.28 3.11 2.67
N ARG A 21 16.22 3.64 3.87
CA ARG A 21 16.31 2.86 5.11
C ARG A 21 15.10 1.93 5.27
N GLU A 22 13.88 2.43 5.05
CA GLU A 22 12.65 1.63 5.10
C GLU A 22 12.66 0.50 4.06
N LEU A 23 13.02 0.81 2.81
CA LEU A 23 13.11 -0.18 1.74
C LEU A 23 14.18 -1.26 2.01
N ARG A 24 15.33 -0.86 2.56
CA ARG A 24 16.40 -1.82 2.93
C ARG A 24 16.08 -2.57 4.21
N GLY A 25 15.45 -1.91 5.17
CA GLY A 25 15.16 -2.46 6.49
C GLY A 25 14.24 -3.68 6.46
N LYS A 26 13.24 -3.66 5.58
CA LYS A 26 12.29 -4.76 5.39
C LYS A 26 12.98 -6.10 5.04
N TYR A 27 14.14 -6.05 4.40
CA TYR A 27 14.79 -7.22 3.82
C TYR A 27 16.20 -7.49 4.37
N LYS A 28 16.64 -6.68 5.35
CA LYS A 28 17.93 -6.85 5.99
C LYS A 28 17.97 -8.17 6.77
N ALA A 29 18.97 -8.98 6.51
CA ALA A 29 19.15 -10.33 7.08
C ALA A 29 18.18 -11.43 6.56
N SER A 30 17.42 -11.18 5.51
CA SER A 30 16.62 -12.22 4.86
C SER A 30 17.39 -12.88 3.71
N VAL A 31 17.28 -14.20 3.57
CA VAL A 31 17.91 -14.98 2.47
C VAL A 31 17.43 -14.53 1.10
N LEU A 32 16.13 -14.24 0.96
CA LEU A 32 15.53 -13.77 -0.28
C LEU A 32 15.57 -12.24 -0.45
N GLY A 33 15.95 -11.51 0.60
CA GLY A 33 16.10 -10.06 0.57
C GLY A 33 14.93 -9.34 -0.10
N PHE A 34 15.24 -8.51 -1.08
CA PHE A 34 14.27 -7.72 -1.85
C PHE A 34 13.23 -8.57 -2.61
N LEU A 35 13.53 -9.83 -2.93
CA LEU A 35 12.58 -10.73 -3.61
C LEU A 35 11.28 -10.94 -2.82
N TRP A 36 11.30 -10.78 -1.51
CA TRP A 36 10.07 -10.85 -0.69
C TRP A 36 9.04 -9.78 -1.07
N THR A 37 9.45 -8.63 -1.61
CA THR A 37 8.51 -7.60 -2.11
C THR A 37 7.61 -8.16 -3.21
N LEU A 38 8.16 -9.04 -4.02
CA LEU A 38 7.48 -9.65 -5.16
C LEU A 38 6.83 -10.97 -4.77
N MET A 39 7.50 -11.77 -3.95
CA MET A 39 7.01 -13.09 -3.53
C MET A 39 5.75 -13.00 -2.67
N ASN A 40 5.67 -12.05 -1.73
CA ASN A 40 4.49 -11.93 -0.87
C ASN A 40 3.19 -11.71 -1.64
N PRO A 41 3.07 -10.72 -2.55
CA PRO A 41 1.86 -10.56 -3.37
C PRO A 41 1.58 -11.78 -4.25
N LEU A 42 2.62 -12.42 -4.82
CA LEU A 42 2.44 -13.61 -5.65
C LEU A 42 1.93 -14.81 -4.85
N LEU A 43 2.47 -15.06 -3.67
CA LEU A 43 2.00 -16.12 -2.78
C LEU A 43 0.57 -15.84 -2.28
N GLN A 44 0.27 -14.60 -1.94
CA GLN A 44 -1.08 -14.16 -1.59
C GLN A 44 -2.06 -14.40 -2.74
N MET A 45 -1.69 -14.00 -3.97
CA MET A 45 -2.47 -14.27 -5.17
C MET A 45 -2.72 -15.77 -5.36
N LEU A 46 -1.69 -16.61 -5.20
CA LEU A 46 -1.80 -18.05 -5.32
C LEU A 46 -2.83 -18.63 -4.34
N VAL A 47 -2.79 -18.22 -3.07
CA VAL A 47 -3.77 -18.64 -2.06
C VAL A 47 -5.18 -18.22 -2.45
N TYR A 48 -5.37 -16.98 -2.88
CA TYR A 48 -6.70 -16.51 -3.31
C TYR A 48 -7.20 -17.23 -4.55
N ILE A 49 -6.32 -17.52 -5.53
CA ILE A 49 -6.69 -18.34 -6.71
C ILE A 49 -7.19 -19.71 -6.27
N LEU A 50 -6.46 -20.39 -5.38
CA LEU A 50 -6.87 -21.69 -4.87
C LEU A 50 -8.26 -21.63 -4.22
N VAL A 51 -8.51 -20.63 -3.37
CA VAL A 51 -9.79 -20.50 -2.67
C VAL A 51 -10.92 -20.13 -3.64
N PHE A 52 -10.77 -19.08 -4.41
CA PHE A 52 -11.86 -18.53 -5.22
C PHE A 52 -12.07 -19.24 -6.55
N SER A 53 -11.03 -19.77 -7.18
CA SER A 53 -11.18 -20.52 -8.45
C SER A 53 -11.52 -21.98 -8.24
N PHE A 54 -10.86 -22.66 -7.28
CA PHE A 54 -11.07 -24.10 -7.08
C PHE A 54 -12.19 -24.41 -6.08
N ILE A 55 -12.27 -23.69 -4.95
CA ILE A 55 -13.23 -24.00 -3.88
C ILE A 55 -14.56 -23.28 -4.16
N LEU A 56 -14.54 -21.99 -4.38
CA LEU A 56 -15.76 -21.16 -4.52
C LEU A 56 -16.28 -21.08 -5.95
N LYS A 57 -15.50 -21.51 -6.98
CA LYS A 57 -15.87 -21.50 -8.39
C LYS A 57 -16.52 -20.15 -8.81
N SER A 58 -15.85 -19.05 -8.54
CA SER A 58 -16.38 -17.67 -8.67
C SER A 58 -16.90 -17.29 -10.07
N GLY A 59 -16.57 -18.07 -11.11
CA GLY A 59 -17.05 -17.84 -12.48
C GLY A 59 -16.53 -16.56 -13.15
N ILE A 60 -15.66 -15.80 -12.49
CA ILE A 60 -15.09 -14.55 -13.03
C ILE A 60 -13.98 -14.91 -14.02
N GLU A 61 -14.13 -14.46 -15.26
CA GLU A 61 -13.07 -14.60 -16.26
C GLU A 61 -11.79 -13.90 -15.80
N ASN A 62 -10.65 -14.58 -15.95
CA ASN A 62 -9.33 -14.04 -15.59
C ASN A 62 -9.22 -13.57 -14.14
N PHE A 63 -9.93 -14.23 -13.22
CA PHE A 63 -9.95 -13.92 -11.80
C PHE A 63 -8.57 -13.62 -11.19
N PRO A 64 -7.48 -14.36 -11.51
CA PRO A 64 -6.16 -14.06 -10.96
C PRO A 64 -5.67 -12.64 -11.25
N ILE A 65 -5.89 -12.16 -12.45
CA ILE A 65 -5.46 -10.81 -12.88
C ILE A 65 -6.33 -9.75 -12.22
N PHE A 66 -7.66 -9.95 -12.25
CA PHE A 66 -8.62 -9.08 -11.57
C PHE A 66 -8.25 -8.89 -10.10
N LEU A 67 -8.02 -9.99 -9.41
CA LEU A 67 -7.65 -9.98 -8.00
C LEU A 67 -6.33 -9.26 -7.75
N PHE A 68 -5.30 -9.56 -8.58
CA PHE A 68 -3.97 -9.03 -8.35
C PHE A 68 -3.89 -7.51 -8.56
N VAL A 69 -4.60 -7.01 -9.57
CA VAL A 69 -4.72 -5.56 -9.84
C VAL A 69 -5.40 -4.82 -8.69
N GLY A 70 -6.40 -5.42 -8.05
CA GLY A 70 -7.07 -4.83 -6.89
C GLY A 70 -6.29 -5.00 -5.57
N LEU A 71 -5.63 -6.15 -5.39
CA LEU A 71 -4.95 -6.49 -4.15
C LEU A 71 -3.69 -5.66 -3.90
N VAL A 72 -2.96 -5.30 -4.96
CA VAL A 72 -1.70 -4.56 -4.83
C VAL A 72 -1.91 -3.13 -4.32
N PRO A 73 -2.83 -2.32 -4.88
CA PRO A 73 -3.20 -1.03 -4.29
C PRO A 73 -3.73 -1.20 -2.86
N TRP A 74 -4.62 -2.16 -2.64
CA TRP A 74 -5.15 -2.42 -1.31
C TRP A 74 -4.05 -2.69 -0.26
N ASN A 75 -3.07 -3.51 -0.59
CA ASN A 75 -1.94 -3.79 0.30
C ASN A 75 -1.13 -2.52 0.61
N PHE A 76 -0.90 -1.67 -0.39
CA PHE A 76 -0.26 -0.37 -0.18
C PHE A 76 -1.07 0.48 0.79
N PHE A 77 -2.36 0.65 0.55
CA PHE A 77 -3.25 1.44 1.40
C PHE A 77 -3.29 0.89 2.83
N SER A 78 -3.57 -0.40 2.98
CA SER A 78 -3.69 -1.06 4.28
C SER A 78 -2.41 -0.93 5.12
N ILE A 79 -1.23 -1.22 4.55
CA ILE A 79 0.05 -1.10 5.24
C ILE A 79 0.36 0.37 5.58
N SER A 80 0.06 1.30 4.67
CA SER A 80 0.29 2.73 4.90
C SER A 80 -0.55 3.28 6.06
N VAL A 81 -1.76 2.77 6.24
CA VAL A 81 -2.69 3.23 7.27
C VAL A 81 -2.43 2.51 8.61
N THR A 82 -2.18 1.20 8.60
CA THR A 82 -1.96 0.41 9.82
C THR A 82 -0.58 0.63 10.41
N SER A 83 0.46 0.14 9.75
CA SER A 83 1.84 0.29 10.26
C SER A 83 2.35 1.74 10.13
N GLY A 84 1.77 2.54 9.24
CA GLY A 84 2.03 3.97 9.17
C GLY A 84 1.57 4.73 10.41
N ALA A 85 0.56 4.25 11.13
CA ALA A 85 0.11 4.85 12.39
C ALA A 85 1.24 4.92 13.42
N THR A 86 2.08 3.91 13.50
CA THR A 86 3.19 3.85 14.47
C THR A 86 4.51 4.42 13.94
N CYS A 87 4.55 4.96 12.72
CA CYS A 87 5.80 5.42 12.09
C CYS A 87 6.53 6.53 12.88
N VAL A 88 5.79 7.38 13.60
CA VAL A 88 6.37 8.42 14.48
C VAL A 88 6.87 7.81 15.78
N VAL A 89 6.07 6.96 16.41
CA VAL A 89 6.42 6.32 17.69
C VAL A 89 7.65 5.43 17.54
N ASN A 90 7.72 4.65 16.46
CA ASN A 90 8.85 3.75 16.18
C ASN A 90 10.17 4.50 15.91
N GLN A 91 10.13 5.82 15.66
CA GLN A 91 11.32 6.65 15.43
C GLN A 91 11.65 7.56 16.62
N GLU A 92 11.20 7.21 17.83
CA GLU A 92 11.44 7.97 19.06
C GLU A 92 12.91 8.31 19.27
N ASN A 93 13.82 7.35 19.04
CA ASN A 93 15.25 7.55 19.17
C ASN A 93 15.83 8.58 18.19
N LEU A 94 15.27 8.69 17.00
CA LEU A 94 15.68 9.66 16.00
C LEU A 94 15.16 11.06 16.39
N ILE A 95 13.92 11.13 16.82
CA ILE A 95 13.24 12.38 17.24
C ILE A 95 13.97 13.02 18.43
N LYS A 96 14.49 12.21 19.38
CA LYS A 96 15.22 12.69 20.54
C LYS A 96 16.63 13.21 20.23
N LYS A 97 17.24 12.76 19.12
CA LYS A 97 18.64 13.10 18.79
C LYS A 97 18.76 14.27 17.81
N ILE A 98 17.78 14.46 16.94
CA ILE A 98 17.87 15.45 15.85
C ILE A 98 16.56 16.21 15.80
N TYR A 99 16.65 17.53 15.65
CA TYR A 99 15.48 18.39 15.43
C TYR A 99 15.11 18.41 13.95
N PHE A 100 13.88 17.99 13.61
CA PHE A 100 13.31 18.06 12.27
C PHE A 100 11.78 18.06 12.32
N PRO A 101 11.08 18.55 11.29
CA PRO A 101 9.63 18.52 11.20
C PRO A 101 9.11 17.08 11.19
N ARG A 102 8.25 16.72 12.13
CA ARG A 102 7.77 15.33 12.33
C ARG A 102 6.95 14.78 11.17
N ILE A 103 6.40 15.67 10.33
CA ILE A 103 5.66 15.32 9.10
C ILE A 103 6.52 14.52 8.11
N ILE A 104 7.85 14.61 8.19
CA ILE A 104 8.79 13.89 7.34
C ILE A 104 8.66 12.37 7.54
N LEU A 105 8.31 11.92 8.73
CA LEU A 105 8.21 10.48 9.04
C LEU A 105 7.03 9.80 8.29
N PRO A 106 5.77 10.27 8.41
CA PRO A 106 4.69 9.67 7.64
C PRO A 106 4.87 9.86 6.12
N VAL A 107 5.40 11.01 5.66
CA VAL A 107 5.69 11.22 4.24
C VAL A 107 6.69 10.19 3.72
N SER A 108 7.81 10.00 4.41
CA SER A 108 8.84 9.04 3.99
C SER A 108 8.33 7.60 4.07
N TYR A 109 7.54 7.26 5.09
CA TYR A 109 6.96 5.93 5.23
C TYR A 109 6.00 5.59 4.10
N VAL A 110 4.97 6.42 3.89
CA VAL A 110 3.97 6.19 2.82
C VAL A 110 4.62 6.21 1.43
N THR A 111 5.59 7.11 1.20
CA THR A 111 6.34 7.13 -0.06
C THR A 111 7.14 5.83 -0.28
N SER A 112 7.72 5.25 0.77
CA SER A 112 8.43 3.97 0.64
C SER A 112 7.48 2.81 0.30
N MET A 113 6.26 2.80 0.87
CA MET A 113 5.22 1.81 0.52
C MET A 113 4.71 2.02 -0.90
N PHE A 114 4.57 3.27 -1.34
CA PHE A 114 4.18 3.61 -2.71
C PHE A 114 5.21 3.12 -3.73
N ILE A 115 6.50 3.30 -3.46
CA ILE A 115 7.57 2.75 -4.30
C ILE A 115 7.47 1.22 -4.37
N ASN A 116 7.22 0.54 -3.25
CA ASN A 116 7.00 -0.91 -3.25
C ASN A 116 5.81 -1.31 -4.14
N MET A 117 4.70 -0.58 -4.07
CA MET A 117 3.54 -0.79 -4.93
C MET A 117 3.91 -0.65 -6.41
N LEU A 118 4.62 0.41 -6.79
CA LEU A 118 5.08 0.63 -8.17
C LEU A 118 5.97 -0.52 -8.67
N LEU A 119 6.89 -1.01 -7.83
CA LEU A 119 7.74 -2.16 -8.18
C LEU A 119 6.91 -3.43 -8.37
N THR A 120 5.87 -3.64 -7.56
CA THR A 120 4.95 -4.78 -7.72
C THR A 120 4.14 -4.66 -9.01
N PHE A 121 3.70 -3.45 -9.39
CA PHE A 121 3.01 -3.23 -10.67
C PHE A 121 3.89 -3.55 -11.89
N ILE A 122 5.20 -3.29 -11.83
CA ILE A 122 6.13 -3.70 -12.89
C ILE A 122 6.04 -5.23 -13.11
N VAL A 123 5.97 -6.01 -12.03
CA VAL A 123 5.82 -7.48 -12.13
C VAL A 123 4.47 -7.85 -12.74
N ILE A 124 3.39 -7.18 -12.33
CA ILE A 124 2.06 -7.39 -12.92
C ILE A 124 2.11 -7.19 -14.43
N PHE A 125 2.71 -6.08 -14.90
CA PHE A 125 2.81 -5.79 -16.32
C PHE A 125 3.64 -6.84 -17.06
N VAL A 126 4.73 -7.30 -16.48
CA VAL A 126 5.53 -8.40 -17.05
C VAL A 126 4.67 -9.66 -17.20
N VAL A 127 3.94 -10.06 -16.15
CA VAL A 127 3.05 -11.23 -16.20
C VAL A 127 1.95 -11.06 -17.26
N LEU A 128 1.33 -9.88 -17.36
CA LEU A 128 0.29 -9.59 -18.35
C LEU A 128 0.79 -9.71 -19.78
N ILE A 129 1.99 -9.19 -20.07
CA ILE A 129 2.60 -9.27 -21.40
C ILE A 129 2.87 -10.72 -21.79
N PHE A 130 3.41 -11.53 -20.87
CA PHE A 130 3.71 -12.94 -21.16
C PHE A 130 2.45 -13.85 -21.20
N SER A 131 1.37 -13.45 -20.54
CA SER A 131 0.12 -14.23 -20.53
C SER A 131 -0.74 -14.02 -21.78
N GLY A 132 -0.35 -13.10 -22.68
CA GLY A 132 -1.09 -12.83 -23.93
C GLY A 132 -2.44 -12.12 -23.72
N TYR A 133 -2.73 -11.67 -22.51
CA TYR A 133 -3.92 -10.86 -22.25
C TYR A 133 -3.73 -9.47 -22.90
N GLY A 134 -4.72 -9.06 -23.70
CA GLY A 134 -4.70 -7.75 -24.35
C GLY A 134 -4.64 -6.62 -23.33
N LEU A 135 -3.70 -5.70 -23.49
CA LEU A 135 -3.61 -4.49 -22.67
C LEU A 135 -4.60 -3.44 -23.20
N ASN A 136 -5.51 -3.00 -22.34
CA ASN A 136 -6.35 -1.85 -22.63
C ASN A 136 -5.56 -0.56 -22.33
N PHE A 137 -5.05 0.10 -23.39
CA PHE A 137 -4.25 1.31 -23.25
C PHE A 137 -5.02 2.48 -22.61
N ALA A 138 -6.33 2.56 -22.80
CA ALA A 138 -7.15 3.58 -22.16
C ALA A 138 -7.17 3.39 -20.63
N ALA A 139 -7.38 2.16 -20.16
CA ALA A 139 -7.32 1.83 -18.72
C ALA A 139 -5.92 2.11 -18.14
N LEU A 140 -4.86 1.83 -18.89
CA LEU A 140 -3.49 2.08 -18.47
C LEU A 140 -3.21 3.58 -18.26
N LEU A 141 -3.84 4.46 -19.04
CA LEU A 141 -3.67 5.91 -18.89
C LEU A 141 -4.32 6.44 -17.60
N PHE A 142 -5.42 5.83 -17.14
CA PHE A 142 -6.09 6.22 -15.89
C PHE A 142 -5.37 5.70 -14.64
N LEU A 143 -4.60 4.64 -14.75
CA LEU A 143 -3.94 3.99 -13.62
C LEU A 143 -3.03 4.95 -12.80
N PRO A 144 -2.16 5.79 -13.41
CA PRO A 144 -1.35 6.74 -12.63
C PRO A 144 -2.19 7.76 -11.85
N ILE A 145 -3.33 8.18 -12.41
CA ILE A 145 -4.24 9.13 -11.74
C ILE A 145 -4.82 8.48 -10.48
N VAL A 146 -5.31 7.25 -10.61
CA VAL A 146 -5.85 6.49 -9.47
C VAL A 146 -4.80 6.27 -8.40
N MET A 147 -3.58 5.89 -8.80
CA MET A 147 -2.45 5.71 -7.87
C MET A 147 -2.09 7.00 -7.11
N ILE A 148 -2.12 8.16 -7.76
CA ILE A 148 -1.86 9.45 -7.10
C ILE A 148 -2.95 9.78 -6.10
N ILE A 149 -4.22 9.59 -6.47
CA ILE A 149 -5.36 9.81 -5.57
C ILE A 149 -5.24 8.90 -4.34
N GLU A 150 -4.93 7.64 -4.53
CA GLU A 150 -4.75 6.67 -3.46
C GLU A 150 -3.57 7.03 -2.57
N TYR A 151 -2.44 7.47 -3.14
CA TYR A 151 -1.28 7.96 -2.39
C TYR A 151 -1.64 9.15 -1.49
N ILE A 152 -2.38 10.15 -2.01
CA ILE A 152 -2.81 11.32 -1.25
C ILE A 152 -3.75 10.91 -0.12
N LEU A 153 -4.69 10.00 -0.39
CA LEU A 153 -5.62 9.47 0.61
C LEU A 153 -4.88 8.72 1.72
N ALA A 154 -4.01 7.78 1.36
CA ALA A 154 -3.21 7.00 2.31
C ALA A 154 -2.30 7.92 3.16
N LEU A 155 -1.68 8.92 2.54
CA LEU A 155 -0.84 9.89 3.23
C LEU A 155 -1.65 10.73 4.22
N GLY A 156 -2.82 11.23 3.82
CA GLY A 156 -3.70 12.00 4.70
C GLY A 156 -4.13 11.21 5.93
N ILE A 157 -4.57 9.97 5.74
CA ILE A 157 -4.97 9.09 6.84
C ILE A 157 -3.76 8.74 7.72
N CYS A 158 -2.60 8.41 7.12
CA CYS A 158 -1.38 8.11 7.86
C CYS A 158 -0.92 9.28 8.73
N MET A 159 -1.00 10.52 8.23
CA MET A 159 -0.67 11.72 9.01
C MET A 159 -1.59 11.87 10.23
N LEU A 160 -2.89 11.65 10.06
CA LEU A 160 -3.85 11.73 11.16
C LEU A 160 -3.61 10.60 12.17
N THR A 161 -3.50 9.37 11.71
CA THR A 161 -3.32 8.19 12.58
C THR A 161 -1.97 8.21 13.30
N SER A 162 -0.89 8.64 12.64
CA SER A 162 0.44 8.74 13.27
C SER A 162 0.51 9.83 14.34
N ALA A 163 -0.24 10.93 14.18
CA ALA A 163 -0.36 11.94 15.21
C ALA A 163 -1.18 11.45 16.42
N LEU A 164 -2.28 10.73 16.18
CA LEU A 164 -3.12 10.16 17.23
C LEU A 164 -2.44 9.00 17.98
N ALA A 165 -1.63 8.20 17.29
CA ALA A 165 -0.91 7.07 17.89
C ALA A 165 0.12 7.48 18.95
N VAL A 166 0.56 8.73 18.95
CA VAL A 166 1.40 9.28 20.02
C VAL A 166 0.65 9.31 21.35
N TYR A 167 -0.67 9.51 21.31
CA TYR A 167 -1.55 9.55 22.48
C TYR A 167 -2.20 8.19 22.76
N PHE A 168 -2.56 7.45 21.72
CA PHE A 168 -3.28 6.18 21.79
C PHE A 168 -2.46 5.09 21.09
N ARG A 169 -1.65 4.34 21.84
CA ARG A 169 -0.76 3.29 21.31
C ARG A 169 -1.49 2.14 20.63
N ASP A 170 -2.75 1.90 21.00
CA ASP A 170 -3.55 0.80 20.45
C ASP A 170 -4.14 1.12 19.06
N LEU A 171 -3.87 2.31 18.53
CA LEU A 171 -4.45 2.76 17.26
C LEU A 171 -4.04 1.87 16.08
N GLU A 172 -2.85 1.28 16.09
CA GLU A 172 -2.41 0.33 15.07
C GLU A 172 -3.34 -0.88 14.97
N TYR A 173 -3.73 -1.45 16.12
CA TYR A 173 -4.66 -2.59 16.18
C TYR A 173 -6.06 -2.20 15.69
N ILE A 174 -6.54 -1.03 16.11
CA ILE A 174 -7.84 -0.50 15.70
C ILE A 174 -7.86 -0.29 14.17
N MET A 175 -6.83 0.33 13.62
CA MET A 175 -6.71 0.53 12.19
C MET A 175 -6.59 -0.79 11.41
N GLY A 176 -5.95 -1.81 11.99
CA GLY A 176 -5.91 -3.16 11.44
C GLY A 176 -7.31 -3.78 11.29
N ILE A 177 -8.15 -3.65 12.31
CA ILE A 177 -9.55 -4.15 12.26
C ILE A 177 -10.37 -3.35 11.23
N ILE A 178 -10.23 -2.02 11.23
CA ILE A 178 -10.95 -1.15 10.29
C ILE A 178 -10.57 -1.47 8.84
N THR A 179 -9.28 -1.58 8.53
CA THR A 179 -8.83 -1.91 7.18
C THR A 179 -9.25 -3.31 6.76
N MET A 180 -9.24 -4.29 7.67
CA MET A 180 -9.75 -5.63 7.39
C MET A 180 -11.25 -5.59 7.02
N ALA A 181 -12.08 -4.90 7.79
CA ALA A 181 -13.49 -4.74 7.48
C ALA A 181 -13.70 -4.00 6.16
N TRP A 182 -12.92 -2.96 5.91
CA TRP A 182 -12.99 -2.16 4.69
C TRP A 182 -12.62 -2.97 3.43
N MET A 183 -11.70 -3.92 3.54
CA MET A 183 -11.36 -4.84 2.44
C MET A 183 -12.59 -5.63 1.96
N TYR A 184 -13.42 -6.10 2.88
CA TYR A 184 -14.63 -6.83 2.53
C TYR A 184 -15.76 -5.94 2.03
N LEU A 185 -15.78 -4.66 2.40
CA LEU A 185 -16.74 -3.68 1.90
C LEU A 185 -16.37 -3.14 0.50
N THR A 186 -15.09 -3.29 0.10
CA THR A 186 -14.60 -2.86 -1.21
C THR A 186 -14.62 -4.04 -2.19
N PRO A 187 -15.13 -3.89 -3.43
CA PRO A 187 -15.22 -4.98 -4.40
C PRO A 187 -13.85 -5.37 -4.98
N ILE A 188 -12.95 -5.90 -4.13
CA ILE A 188 -11.62 -6.40 -4.48
C ILE A 188 -11.69 -7.91 -4.73
N LEU A 189 -12.44 -8.64 -3.88
CA LEU A 189 -12.55 -10.10 -3.91
C LEU A 189 -13.76 -10.58 -4.74
N TYR A 190 -14.66 -9.66 -5.10
CA TYR A 190 -15.89 -9.94 -5.82
C TYR A 190 -16.20 -8.79 -6.78
N THR A 191 -17.04 -9.04 -7.78
CA THR A 191 -17.50 -8.01 -8.72
C THR A 191 -18.62 -7.18 -8.12
N ALA A 192 -18.72 -5.90 -8.51
CA ALA A 192 -19.78 -4.99 -8.06
C ALA A 192 -21.21 -5.47 -8.42
N ASP A 193 -21.32 -6.41 -9.38
CA ASP A 193 -22.61 -6.96 -9.82
C ASP A 193 -23.29 -7.83 -8.75
N ILE A 194 -22.53 -8.39 -7.81
CA ILE A 194 -23.05 -9.21 -6.71
C ILE A 194 -23.69 -8.34 -5.63
N VAL A 195 -23.36 -7.04 -5.59
CA VAL A 195 -23.87 -6.12 -4.58
C VAL A 195 -25.33 -5.76 -4.91
N PRO A 196 -26.27 -5.89 -3.97
CA PRO A 196 -27.68 -5.50 -4.18
C PRO A 196 -27.80 -4.03 -4.57
N ASP A 197 -28.70 -3.70 -5.50
CA ASP A 197 -28.88 -2.32 -6.00
C ASP A 197 -29.29 -1.31 -4.92
N SER A 198 -29.75 -1.80 -3.77
CA SER A 198 -30.09 -0.97 -2.60
C SER A 198 -28.87 -0.42 -1.86
N ILE A 199 -27.65 -0.93 -2.16
CA ILE A 199 -26.40 -0.58 -1.44
C ILE A 199 -25.35 -0.05 -2.43
N LYS A 200 -25.59 -0.20 -3.75
CA LYS A 200 -24.79 0.45 -4.80
C LYS A 200 -25.02 1.96 -4.76
#